data_7dac404301e8909c325d144c9ae60c3e
#
_entry.id   7dac404301e8909c325d144c9ae60c3e
#
_cell.length_a   1.000
_cell.length_b   1.000
_cell.length_c   1.000
_cell.angle_alpha   90.00
_cell.angle_beta   90.00
_cell.angle_gamma   90.00
#
_symmetry.space_group_name_H-M   'P 1'
#
loop_
_entity.id
_entity.type
_entity.pdbx_description
1 polymer ?
#
loop_
_entity_poly.entity_id
_entity_poly.type
_entity_poly.pdbx_seq_one_letter_code
_entity_poly.pdbx_strand_id
1 'polypeptide(L)'
;MQMGRNDLMMKRMKKSLSLILLAMVLLLSACGQKPVFGVSTNEDNSISITADRGPKDSMGLGYLTVGENEQVVIDATGMDKDGKLSLRFMAGVLGSDEFPEDPAYETSVSGGDSAVFTAEPGEYTVEVIAQSKITGTVQICTKAADGTAAAAAPAVAAESDLALQPGEHFEGTVPLEGMEQTVHYEAIRNDALGFEMGYDYENFVRHSEADCERFISAWDNPDNPEIYLEITHSSDDAETTAASIAETLSVQYNVSRWEYTLDRAGDCIDLMGELDKEGQMSIWELQMVYIIPADDGCFVAWGHYTQESAEGCGARFRGMMHTFAVL
;
A
#
# COMPACT_ATOMS: atom_id res chain seq x y z
N MET A 1 -41.43 27.20 52.86
CA MET A 1 -40.12 27.75 52.45
C MET A 1 -39.09 26.62 52.21
N GLN A 2 -39.48 25.59 51.45
CA GLN A 2 -38.66 24.37 51.24
C GLN A 2 -38.42 24.04 49.74
N MET A 3 -39.01 24.83 48.85
CA MET A 3 -38.98 24.56 47.38
C MET A 3 -37.70 25.04 46.65
N GLY A 4 -36.94 25.98 47.23
CA GLY A 4 -35.76 26.52 46.58
C GLY A 4 -34.46 25.73 46.70
N ARG A 5 -34.40 24.78 47.64
CA ARG A 5 -33.17 24.04 47.94
C ARG A 5 -32.94 22.84 46.99
N ASN A 6 -34.01 22.20 46.56
CA ASN A 6 -33.97 21.06 45.67
C ASN A 6 -33.63 21.48 44.20
N ASP A 7 -34.10 22.68 43.83
CA ASP A 7 -33.85 23.21 42.47
C ASP A 7 -32.38 23.64 42.30
N LEU A 8 -31.77 24.17 43.35
CA LEU A 8 -30.35 24.54 43.35
C LEU A 8 -29.43 23.29 43.32
N MET A 9 -29.87 22.22 44.02
CA MET A 9 -29.13 20.95 44.05
C MET A 9 -29.20 20.22 42.73
N MET A 10 -30.36 20.21 42.04
CA MET A 10 -30.53 19.62 40.72
C MET A 10 -29.74 20.40 39.62
N LYS A 11 -29.69 21.74 39.70
CA LYS A 11 -28.86 22.54 38.77
C LYS A 11 -27.36 22.29 38.96
N ARG A 12 -26.89 22.07 40.21
CA ARG A 12 -25.49 21.72 40.45
C ARG A 12 -25.16 20.31 40.00
N MET A 13 -26.05 19.34 40.21
CA MET A 13 -25.86 17.96 39.67
C MET A 13 -25.84 17.92 38.15
N LYS A 14 -26.74 18.65 37.46
CA LYS A 14 -26.72 18.73 35.99
C LYS A 14 -25.43 19.35 35.44
N LYS A 15 -24.90 20.41 36.07
CA LYS A 15 -23.61 21.00 35.69
C LYS A 15 -22.42 20.06 35.93
N SER A 16 -22.43 19.33 37.07
CA SER A 16 -21.40 18.34 37.38
C SER A 16 -21.45 17.15 36.41
N LEU A 17 -22.65 16.66 36.04
CA LEU A 17 -22.83 15.58 35.10
C LEU A 17 -22.38 15.97 33.69
N SER A 18 -22.68 17.20 33.23
CA SER A 18 -22.21 17.74 31.94
C SER A 18 -20.68 17.87 31.89
N LEU A 19 -20.06 18.29 33.02
CA LEU A 19 -18.60 18.42 33.07
C LEU A 19 -17.90 17.05 33.04
N ILE A 20 -18.48 16.04 33.69
CA ILE A 20 -17.98 14.66 33.68
C ILE A 20 -18.15 14.03 32.30
N LEU A 21 -19.29 14.28 31.63
CA LEU A 21 -19.53 13.79 30.25
C LEU A 21 -18.57 14.44 29.26
N LEU A 22 -18.31 15.75 29.38
CA LEU A 22 -17.35 16.46 28.54
C LEU A 22 -15.91 15.97 28.80
N ALA A 23 -15.54 15.69 30.03
CA ALA A 23 -14.24 15.10 30.38
C ALA A 23 -14.09 13.66 29.87
N MET A 24 -15.18 12.87 29.86
CA MET A 24 -15.19 11.53 29.29
C MET A 24 -15.05 11.56 27.75
N VAL A 25 -15.72 12.48 27.07
CA VAL A 25 -15.58 12.67 25.62
C VAL A 25 -14.17 13.13 25.26
N LEU A 26 -13.56 14.02 26.06
CA LEU A 26 -12.16 14.43 25.86
C LEU A 26 -11.15 13.31 26.17
N LEU A 27 -11.47 12.39 27.09
CA LEU A 27 -10.65 11.23 27.37
C LEU A 27 -10.81 10.12 26.30
N LEU A 28 -11.97 10.02 25.65
CA LEU A 28 -12.21 9.09 24.56
C LEU A 28 -11.59 9.58 23.25
N SER A 29 -11.50 10.89 23.03
CA SER A 29 -10.76 11.47 21.89
C SER A 29 -9.23 11.46 22.08
N ALA A 30 -8.73 11.18 23.31
CA ALA A 30 -7.31 10.95 23.56
C ALA A 30 -6.91 9.47 23.44
N CYS A 31 -7.84 8.55 23.16
CA CYS A 31 -7.56 7.15 22.90
C CYS A 31 -7.11 6.95 21.45
N GLY A 32 -5.79 7.18 21.24
CA GLY A 32 -4.96 6.30 20.47
C GLY A 32 -5.18 6.29 18.95
N GLN A 33 -4.62 7.27 18.22
CA GLN A 33 -4.15 6.93 16.88
C GLN A 33 -3.32 5.65 16.97
N LYS A 34 -3.68 4.63 16.17
CA LYS A 34 -2.91 3.39 16.12
C LYS A 34 -1.48 3.72 15.70
N PRO A 35 -0.47 3.08 16.24
CA PRO A 35 0.90 3.25 15.76
C PRO A 35 0.98 2.81 14.30
N VAL A 36 1.66 3.60 13.47
CA VAL A 36 1.87 3.33 12.05
C VAL A 36 3.35 3.06 11.82
N PHE A 37 3.65 2.05 11.04
CA PHE A 37 4.98 1.78 10.49
C PHE A 37 4.79 1.27 9.07
N GLY A 38 5.32 1.98 8.10
CA GLY A 38 5.21 1.63 6.69
C GLY A 38 6.56 1.76 5.98
N VAL A 39 6.80 0.87 5.04
CA VAL A 39 7.95 0.89 4.12
C VAL A 39 7.37 0.82 2.72
N SER A 40 7.75 1.74 1.85
CA SER A 40 7.31 1.77 0.45
C SER A 40 8.51 1.96 -0.48
N THR A 41 8.47 1.31 -1.62
CA THR A 41 9.39 1.58 -2.74
C THR A 41 8.71 2.60 -3.66
N ASN A 42 9.43 3.67 -4.00
CA ASN A 42 8.93 4.73 -4.85
C ASN A 42 9.40 4.52 -6.31
N GLU A 43 8.73 5.14 -7.27
CA GLU A 43 9.06 5.06 -8.70
C GLU A 43 10.47 5.55 -9.05
N ASP A 44 11.01 6.49 -8.28
CA ASP A 44 12.37 6.99 -8.44
C ASP A 44 13.44 6.02 -7.91
N ASN A 45 13.07 4.76 -7.68
CA ASN A 45 13.96 3.75 -7.08
C ASN A 45 14.45 4.15 -5.69
N SER A 46 13.65 4.91 -4.94
CA SER A 46 13.90 5.21 -3.53
C SER A 46 12.96 4.41 -2.62
N ILE A 47 13.37 4.24 -1.36
CA ILE A 47 12.54 3.62 -0.33
C ILE A 47 12.18 4.70 0.69
N SER A 48 10.88 4.86 0.95
CA SER A 48 10.36 5.71 2.01
C SER A 48 9.93 4.87 3.20
N ILE A 49 10.36 5.26 4.39
CA ILE A 49 9.93 4.65 5.65
C ILE A 49 9.19 5.73 6.42
N THR A 50 7.93 5.49 6.74
CA THR A 50 7.09 6.43 7.50
C THR A 50 6.62 5.76 8.79
N ALA A 51 6.72 6.46 9.90
CA ALA A 51 6.26 5.96 11.18
C ALA A 51 5.62 7.05 12.04
N ASP A 52 4.46 6.76 12.63
CA ASP A 52 3.89 7.51 13.76
C ASP A 52 3.79 6.59 14.97
N ARG A 53 4.70 6.80 15.93
CA ARG A 53 4.83 5.93 17.12
C ARG A 53 5.00 4.45 16.77
N GLY A 54 5.63 4.16 15.62
CA GLY A 54 5.91 2.80 15.16
C GLY A 54 6.52 1.95 16.28
N PRO A 55 5.96 0.76 16.57
CA PRO A 55 6.44 -0.09 17.65
C PRO A 55 7.87 -0.57 17.40
N LYS A 56 8.60 -0.85 18.48
CA LYS A 56 9.82 -1.64 18.39
C LYS A 56 9.52 -3.01 17.75
N ASP A 57 10.47 -3.52 16.98
CA ASP A 57 10.41 -4.78 16.25
C ASP A 57 9.39 -4.79 15.08
N SER A 58 8.83 -3.62 14.70
CA SER A 58 8.13 -3.47 13.43
C SER A 58 9.09 -3.73 12.27
N MET A 59 8.64 -4.46 11.28
CA MET A 59 9.43 -4.84 10.11
C MET A 59 8.69 -4.46 8.83
N GLY A 60 9.43 -4.08 7.80
CA GLY A 60 8.93 -3.84 6.47
C GLY A 60 9.98 -4.16 5.42
N LEU A 61 9.56 -4.31 4.18
CA LEU A 61 10.43 -4.60 3.04
C LEU A 61 10.30 -3.50 2.00
N GLY A 62 11.43 -3.13 1.40
CA GLY A 62 11.51 -2.25 0.24
C GLY A 62 12.46 -2.83 -0.79
N TYR A 63 12.41 -2.32 -2.00
CA TYR A 63 13.27 -2.75 -3.09
C TYR A 63 14.12 -1.57 -3.58
N LEU A 64 15.38 -1.83 -3.89
CA LEU A 64 16.33 -0.83 -4.34
C LEU A 64 17.23 -1.41 -5.43
N THR A 65 17.31 -0.75 -6.56
CA THR A 65 18.27 -1.08 -7.62
C THR A 65 19.47 -0.12 -7.51
N VAL A 66 20.67 -0.67 -7.46
CA VAL A 66 21.93 0.10 -7.43
C VAL A 66 22.61 -0.03 -8.78
N GLY A 67 22.80 1.10 -9.46
CA GLY A 67 23.49 1.18 -10.75
C GLY A 67 25.02 1.17 -10.62
N GLU A 68 25.70 1.04 -11.77
CA GLU A 68 27.16 1.18 -11.83
C GLU A 68 27.59 2.59 -11.37
N ASN A 69 28.55 2.67 -10.46
CA ASN A 69 29.07 3.93 -9.88
C ASN A 69 28.04 4.70 -9.03
N GLU A 70 27.05 4.02 -8.48
CA GLU A 70 26.15 4.60 -7.51
C GLU A 70 26.52 4.24 -6.07
N GLN A 71 26.07 5.06 -5.15
CA GLN A 71 26.17 4.84 -3.70
C GLN A 71 24.75 4.85 -3.11
N VAL A 72 24.53 4.03 -2.11
CA VAL A 72 23.31 4.07 -1.33
C VAL A 72 23.41 5.18 -0.30
N VAL A 73 22.41 6.04 -0.26
CA VAL A 73 22.25 7.14 0.69
C VAL A 73 21.05 6.88 1.56
N ILE A 74 21.22 6.88 2.86
CA ILE A 74 20.16 6.77 3.85
C ILE A 74 20.06 8.11 4.56
N ASP A 75 18.88 8.74 4.50
CA ASP A 75 18.59 10.00 5.16
C ASP A 75 17.52 9.78 6.24
N ALA A 76 17.95 9.76 7.49
CA ALA A 76 17.08 9.65 8.66
C ALA A 76 16.92 10.99 9.40
N THR A 77 17.22 12.12 8.75
CA THR A 77 17.08 13.47 9.35
C THR A 77 15.64 13.81 9.71
N GLY A 78 14.67 13.19 9.04
CA GLY A 78 13.23 13.32 9.32
C GLY A 78 12.71 12.44 10.47
N MET A 79 13.54 11.53 11.01
CA MET A 79 13.17 10.65 12.12
C MET A 79 13.49 11.30 13.47
N ASP A 80 12.72 10.96 14.51
CA ASP A 80 12.98 11.42 15.89
C ASP A 80 14.34 10.93 16.41
N LYS A 81 15.02 11.73 17.22
CA LYS A 81 16.41 11.50 17.63
C LYS A 81 16.63 10.19 18.43
N ASP A 82 15.60 9.71 19.11
CA ASP A 82 15.65 8.46 19.87
C ASP A 82 15.31 7.24 19.01
N GLY A 83 14.86 7.47 17.76
CA GLY A 83 14.53 6.47 16.79
C GLY A 83 15.77 5.72 16.30
N LYS A 84 15.65 4.39 16.13
CA LYS A 84 16.70 3.53 15.57
C LYS A 84 16.12 2.51 14.63
N LEU A 85 16.72 2.38 13.44
CA LEU A 85 16.42 1.36 12.45
C LEU A 85 17.64 0.50 12.19
N SER A 86 17.44 -0.79 12.00
CA SER A 86 18.39 -1.70 11.35
C SER A 86 17.91 -1.93 9.92
N LEU A 87 18.82 -1.87 8.98
CA LEU A 87 18.61 -2.03 7.56
C LEU A 87 19.49 -3.16 7.05
N ARG A 88 18.89 -4.18 6.44
CA ARG A 88 19.59 -5.32 5.86
C ARG A 88 19.32 -5.35 4.36
N PHE A 89 20.35 -5.25 3.57
CA PHE A 89 20.31 -5.26 2.12
C PHE A 89 20.64 -6.66 1.63
N MET A 90 19.61 -7.39 1.23
CA MET A 90 19.71 -8.75 0.69
C MET A 90 19.90 -8.64 -0.83
N ALA A 91 20.95 -9.21 -1.39
CA ALA A 91 21.15 -9.19 -2.83
C ALA A 91 20.07 -10.05 -3.52
N GLY A 92 19.32 -9.45 -4.46
CA GLY A 92 18.22 -10.09 -5.17
C GLY A 92 16.84 -9.68 -4.66
N VAL A 93 15.82 -10.17 -5.36
CA VAL A 93 14.40 -9.94 -5.03
C VAL A 93 13.88 -11.10 -4.19
N LEU A 94 13.12 -10.80 -3.15
CA LEU A 94 12.51 -11.82 -2.27
C LEU A 94 11.63 -12.76 -3.11
N GLY A 95 11.83 -14.07 -2.91
CA GLY A 95 11.11 -15.12 -3.66
C GLY A 95 11.90 -15.73 -4.81
N SER A 96 13.10 -15.22 -5.14
CA SER A 96 14.00 -15.90 -6.08
C SER A 96 14.62 -17.19 -5.48
N ASP A 97 14.86 -18.20 -6.30
CA ASP A 97 15.45 -19.49 -5.87
C ASP A 97 16.84 -19.34 -5.21
N GLU A 98 17.52 -18.22 -5.42
CA GLU A 98 18.86 -17.92 -4.92
C GLU A 98 18.84 -16.77 -3.88
N PHE A 99 17.71 -16.51 -3.22
CA PHE A 99 17.65 -15.43 -2.23
C PHE A 99 18.57 -15.78 -1.03
N PRO A 100 19.56 -14.94 -0.72
CA PRO A 100 20.55 -15.26 0.29
C PRO A 100 19.96 -15.21 1.70
N GLU A 101 20.42 -16.10 2.59
CA GLU A 101 20.07 -16.05 4.01
C GLU A 101 20.78 -14.87 4.73
N ASP A 102 21.97 -14.51 4.27
CA ASP A 102 22.80 -13.46 4.86
C ASP A 102 22.72 -12.17 4.04
N PRO A 103 22.62 -11.00 4.70
CA PRO A 103 22.60 -9.73 3.99
C PRO A 103 23.96 -9.44 3.34
N ALA A 104 23.92 -8.89 2.11
CA ALA A 104 25.12 -8.36 1.46
C ALA A 104 25.69 -7.15 2.24
N TYR A 105 24.77 -6.36 2.82
CA TYR A 105 25.10 -5.20 3.66
C TYR A 105 24.12 -5.12 4.83
N GLU A 106 24.65 -4.74 5.99
CA GLU A 106 23.83 -4.44 7.17
C GLU A 106 24.31 -3.13 7.78
N THR A 107 23.38 -2.27 8.15
CA THR A 107 23.67 -1.01 8.81
C THR A 107 22.58 -0.63 9.79
N SER A 108 22.86 0.32 10.67
CA SER A 108 21.87 0.90 11.57
C SER A 108 21.96 2.43 11.49
N VAL A 109 20.80 3.08 11.52
CA VAL A 109 20.69 4.54 11.52
C VAL A 109 19.91 5.01 12.72
N SER A 110 20.29 6.17 13.27
CA SER A 110 19.58 6.87 14.32
C SER A 110 18.92 8.13 13.76
N GLY A 111 17.86 8.59 14.42
CA GLY A 111 17.17 9.80 13.99
C GLY A 111 18.09 11.03 14.00
N GLY A 112 18.02 11.80 12.93
CA GLY A 112 18.87 12.95 12.67
C GLY A 112 20.17 12.63 11.93
N ASP A 113 20.48 11.34 11.71
CA ASP A 113 21.70 10.92 11.00
C ASP A 113 21.44 10.73 9.49
N SER A 114 22.54 10.69 8.75
CA SER A 114 22.57 10.19 7.38
C SER A 114 23.75 9.24 7.21
N ALA A 115 23.59 8.23 6.36
CA ALA A 115 24.65 7.27 6.05
C ALA A 115 24.80 7.15 4.53
N VAL A 116 26.04 6.94 4.08
CA VAL A 116 26.36 6.69 2.68
C VAL A 116 27.32 5.51 2.61
N PHE A 117 27.04 4.55 1.74
CA PHE A 117 27.95 3.44 1.49
C PHE A 117 27.92 3.00 0.02
N THR A 118 28.99 2.36 -0.41
CA THR A 118 29.08 1.79 -1.76
C THR A 118 28.56 0.36 -1.72
N ALA A 119 27.57 0.07 -2.57
CA ALA A 119 27.07 -1.27 -2.80
C ALA A 119 27.51 -1.75 -4.19
N GLU A 120 27.58 -3.06 -4.39
CA GLU A 120 27.77 -3.62 -5.73
C GLU A 120 26.51 -3.31 -6.58
N PRO A 121 26.66 -3.08 -7.90
CA PRO A 121 25.51 -2.91 -8.78
C PRO A 121 24.59 -4.15 -8.75
N GLY A 122 23.30 -3.92 -8.65
CA GLY A 122 22.31 -5.02 -8.58
C GLY A 122 21.01 -4.61 -7.93
N GLU A 123 20.11 -5.55 -7.84
CA GLU A 123 18.83 -5.41 -7.14
C GLU A 123 18.95 -5.89 -5.70
N TYR A 124 18.31 -5.17 -4.80
CA TYR A 124 18.33 -5.47 -3.37
C TYR A 124 16.94 -5.45 -2.78
N THR A 125 16.61 -6.49 -2.01
CA THR A 125 15.53 -6.41 -1.04
C THR A 125 16.08 -5.80 0.24
N VAL A 126 15.47 -4.70 0.70
CA VAL A 126 15.88 -3.99 1.90
C VAL A 126 14.92 -4.32 3.03
N GLU A 127 15.37 -5.10 3.99
CA GLU A 127 14.64 -5.39 5.22
C GLU A 127 14.87 -4.25 6.22
N VAL A 128 13.79 -3.64 6.69
CA VAL A 128 13.79 -2.52 7.62
C VAL A 128 13.21 -2.96 8.94
N ILE A 129 13.99 -2.86 10.02
CA ILE A 129 13.57 -3.31 11.36
C ILE A 129 13.68 -2.15 12.35
N ALA A 130 12.58 -1.80 13.01
CA ALA A 130 12.56 -0.82 14.07
C ALA A 130 13.21 -1.36 15.34
N GLN A 131 14.36 -0.85 15.74
CA GLN A 131 15.06 -1.26 16.98
C GLN A 131 14.58 -0.51 18.23
N SER A 132 13.84 0.58 18.04
CA SER A 132 13.20 1.36 19.07
C SER A 132 11.83 1.80 18.61
N LYS A 133 11.05 2.45 19.47
CA LYS A 133 9.85 3.19 19.03
C LYS A 133 10.33 4.36 18.16
N ILE A 134 9.71 4.54 16.99
CA ILE A 134 10.08 5.58 16.03
C ILE A 134 8.89 6.43 15.61
N THR A 135 9.20 7.68 15.25
CA THR A 135 8.26 8.63 14.64
C THR A 135 9.03 9.47 13.63
N GLY A 136 8.43 9.71 12.48
CA GLY A 136 9.02 10.50 11.40
C GLY A 136 9.25 9.70 10.12
N THR A 137 10.16 10.19 9.28
CA THR A 137 10.43 9.62 7.96
C THR A 137 11.92 9.34 7.76
N VAL A 138 12.22 8.27 7.01
CA VAL A 138 13.57 7.96 6.53
C VAL A 138 13.48 7.70 5.03
N GLN A 139 14.46 8.21 4.28
CA GLN A 139 14.60 7.98 2.85
C GLN A 139 15.85 7.16 2.56
N ILE A 140 15.74 6.18 1.67
CA ILE A 140 16.87 5.43 1.14
C ILE A 140 16.85 5.60 -0.37
N CYS A 141 17.93 6.07 -0.97
CA CYS A 141 18.03 6.29 -2.41
C CYS A 141 19.45 5.99 -2.91
N THR A 142 19.61 5.92 -4.21
CA THR A 142 20.92 5.86 -4.85
C THR A 142 21.34 7.25 -5.34
N LYS A 143 22.65 7.50 -5.35
CA LYS A 143 23.26 8.71 -5.93
C LYS A 143 24.57 8.34 -6.61
N ALA A 144 24.91 9.04 -7.69
CA ALA A 144 26.21 8.88 -8.32
C ALA A 144 27.35 9.14 -7.31
N ALA A 145 28.39 8.34 -7.36
CA ALA A 145 29.53 8.39 -6.42
C ALA A 145 30.31 9.72 -6.47
N ASP A 146 30.15 10.53 -7.50
CA ASP A 146 30.76 11.85 -7.66
C ASP A 146 29.96 12.99 -7.01
N GLY A 147 28.89 12.68 -6.30
CA GLY A 147 28.05 13.66 -5.58
C GLY A 147 27.06 14.43 -6.46
N THR A 148 27.02 14.19 -7.74
CA THR A 148 25.87 14.55 -8.58
C THR A 148 24.74 13.58 -8.25
N ALA A 149 23.55 14.10 -7.96
CA ALA A 149 22.37 13.23 -7.94
C ALA A 149 22.38 12.45 -9.24
N ALA A 150 22.33 11.11 -9.17
CA ALA A 150 22.08 10.32 -10.36
C ALA A 150 20.89 11.00 -11.03
N ALA A 151 21.08 11.45 -12.28
CA ALA A 151 19.93 11.77 -13.09
C ALA A 151 19.08 10.50 -13.00
N ALA A 152 17.87 10.64 -12.46
CA ALA A 152 16.91 9.55 -12.44
C ALA A 152 17.12 8.83 -13.76
N ALA A 153 17.40 7.51 -13.69
CA ALA A 153 17.50 6.69 -14.88
C ALA A 153 16.32 7.18 -15.72
N PRO A 154 16.52 7.56 -17.00
CA PRO A 154 15.42 8.15 -17.73
C PRO A 154 14.26 7.23 -17.42
N ALA A 155 13.32 7.74 -16.63
CA ALA A 155 12.06 7.06 -16.46
C ALA A 155 11.79 6.66 -17.90
N VAL A 156 11.73 5.35 -18.18
CA VAL A 156 11.23 4.91 -19.48
C VAL A 156 9.95 5.69 -19.49
N ALA A 157 9.99 6.82 -20.24
CA ALA A 157 8.86 7.71 -20.31
C ALA A 157 7.76 6.74 -20.66
N ALA A 158 6.95 6.43 -19.66
CA ALA A 158 5.79 5.62 -19.88
C ALA A 158 5.17 6.35 -21.04
N GLU A 159 5.08 5.70 -22.20
CA GLU A 159 4.26 6.15 -23.32
C GLU A 159 2.81 6.04 -22.86
N SER A 160 2.53 6.64 -21.70
CA SER A 160 1.27 6.56 -20.96
C SER A 160 0.20 7.44 -21.55
N ASP A 161 0.50 8.20 -22.61
CA ASP A 161 -0.48 9.03 -23.33
C ASP A 161 -1.21 8.30 -24.49
N LEU A 162 -0.92 7.05 -24.73
CA LEU A 162 -1.67 6.27 -25.71
C LEU A 162 -2.94 5.74 -25.04
N ALA A 163 -4.08 6.39 -25.33
CA ALA A 163 -5.39 5.84 -24.99
C ALA A 163 -5.48 4.41 -25.55
N LEU A 164 -5.75 3.46 -24.68
CA LEU A 164 -5.93 2.07 -25.10
C LEU A 164 -7.14 1.98 -26.04
N GLN A 165 -6.98 1.30 -27.17
CA GLN A 165 -8.11 1.08 -28.07
C GLN A 165 -8.89 -0.14 -27.60
N PRO A 166 -10.20 -0.02 -27.27
CA PRO A 166 -10.98 -1.16 -26.82
C PRO A 166 -10.88 -2.35 -27.78
N GLY A 167 -10.55 -3.54 -27.23
CA GLY A 167 -10.30 -4.75 -28.00
C GLY A 167 -8.87 -4.88 -28.56
N GLU A 168 -7.99 -3.92 -28.30
CA GLU A 168 -6.57 -4.05 -28.62
C GLU A 168 -5.90 -5.02 -27.65
N HIS A 169 -5.06 -5.89 -28.18
CA HIS A 169 -4.26 -6.81 -27.39
C HIS A 169 -2.83 -6.28 -27.28
N PHE A 170 -2.29 -6.31 -26.08
CA PHE A 170 -0.91 -5.91 -25.80
C PHE A 170 -0.28 -6.79 -24.73
N GLU A 171 1.04 -6.74 -24.63
CA GLU A 171 1.79 -7.52 -23.67
C GLU A 171 2.28 -6.62 -22.54
N GLY A 172 2.30 -7.18 -21.33
CA GLY A 172 2.96 -6.60 -20.15
C GLY A 172 3.76 -7.67 -19.45
N THR A 173 4.47 -7.28 -18.41
CA THR A 173 5.21 -8.19 -17.54
C THR A 173 4.73 -8.07 -16.11
N VAL A 174 4.63 -9.18 -15.40
CA VAL A 174 4.34 -9.22 -13.97
C VAL A 174 5.34 -10.15 -13.28
N PRO A 175 5.77 -9.81 -12.05
CA PRO A 175 6.62 -10.70 -11.27
C PRO A 175 5.77 -11.83 -10.69
N LEU A 176 5.94 -13.04 -11.18
CA LEU A 176 5.28 -14.25 -10.67
C LEU A 176 6.36 -15.20 -10.15
N GLU A 177 6.26 -15.60 -8.88
CA GLU A 177 7.20 -16.53 -8.23
C GLU A 177 8.67 -16.10 -8.42
N GLY A 178 8.95 -14.79 -8.30
CA GLY A 178 10.29 -14.22 -8.46
C GLY A 178 10.83 -14.19 -9.89
N MET A 179 10.02 -14.50 -10.90
CA MET A 179 10.37 -14.41 -12.32
C MET A 179 9.45 -13.44 -13.04
N GLU A 180 9.99 -12.64 -13.97
CA GLU A 180 9.15 -11.86 -14.88
C GLU A 180 8.43 -12.80 -15.84
N GLN A 181 7.11 -12.72 -15.85
CA GLN A 181 6.26 -13.44 -16.81
C GLN A 181 5.53 -12.46 -17.71
N THR A 182 5.52 -12.77 -18.99
CA THR A 182 4.69 -12.04 -19.96
C THR A 182 3.23 -12.35 -19.71
N VAL A 183 2.42 -11.29 -19.65
CA VAL A 183 0.96 -11.35 -19.53
C VAL A 183 0.35 -10.69 -20.74
N HIS A 184 -0.71 -11.29 -21.28
CA HIS A 184 -1.43 -10.78 -22.44
C HIS A 184 -2.70 -10.05 -21.98
N TYR A 185 -2.76 -8.77 -22.28
CA TYR A 185 -3.89 -7.93 -21.93
C TYR A 185 -4.78 -7.65 -23.13
N GLU A 186 -6.10 -7.59 -22.88
CA GLU A 186 -7.07 -6.97 -23.78
C GLU A 186 -7.46 -5.61 -23.21
N ALA A 187 -7.33 -4.56 -24.01
CA ALA A 187 -7.75 -3.23 -23.64
C ALA A 187 -9.27 -3.12 -23.57
N ILE A 188 -9.76 -2.59 -22.47
CA ILE A 188 -11.19 -2.28 -22.29
C ILE A 188 -11.38 -0.81 -21.97
N ARG A 189 -12.56 -0.32 -22.28
CA ARG A 189 -13.05 0.98 -21.89
C ARG A 189 -14.47 0.84 -21.35
N ASN A 190 -14.73 1.41 -20.19
CA ASN A 190 -16.05 1.50 -19.60
C ASN A 190 -16.47 2.98 -19.52
N ASP A 191 -17.18 3.47 -20.55
CA ASP A 191 -17.66 4.85 -20.60
C ASP A 191 -18.72 5.17 -19.54
N ALA A 192 -19.43 4.17 -19.05
CA ALA A 192 -20.47 4.37 -18.03
C ALA A 192 -19.85 4.64 -16.64
N LEU A 193 -18.78 3.95 -16.31
CA LEU A 193 -18.01 4.18 -15.08
C LEU A 193 -16.92 5.23 -15.23
N GLY A 194 -16.42 5.50 -16.44
CA GLY A 194 -15.43 6.52 -16.71
C GLY A 194 -13.98 6.07 -16.57
N PHE A 195 -13.64 4.85 -16.99
CA PHE A 195 -12.26 4.34 -16.97
C PHE A 195 -11.91 3.51 -18.19
N GLU A 196 -10.60 3.32 -18.39
CA GLU A 196 -10.04 2.32 -19.31
C GLU A 196 -8.92 1.54 -18.63
N MET A 197 -8.69 0.29 -19.05
CA MET A 197 -7.58 -0.54 -18.57
C MET A 197 -7.34 -1.73 -19.49
N GLY A 198 -6.22 -2.44 -19.29
CA GLY A 198 -5.98 -3.78 -19.80
C GLY A 198 -6.36 -4.83 -18.75
N TYR A 199 -7.04 -5.90 -19.16
CA TYR A 199 -7.23 -7.05 -18.30
C TYR A 199 -6.59 -8.30 -18.90
N ASP A 200 -6.06 -9.17 -18.07
CA ASP A 200 -5.44 -10.44 -18.43
C ASP A 200 -6.51 -11.44 -18.89
N TYR A 201 -6.83 -11.42 -20.17
CA TYR A 201 -7.92 -12.19 -20.76
C TYR A 201 -7.65 -13.70 -20.80
N GLU A 202 -6.42 -14.15 -20.62
CA GLU A 202 -6.09 -15.58 -20.55
C GLU A 202 -6.42 -16.17 -19.17
N ASN A 203 -6.40 -15.35 -18.12
CA ASN A 203 -6.57 -15.80 -16.75
C ASN A 203 -7.87 -15.32 -16.10
N PHE A 204 -8.53 -14.31 -16.66
CA PHE A 204 -9.77 -13.77 -16.11
C PHE A 204 -10.85 -13.63 -17.16
N VAL A 205 -12.09 -13.83 -16.70
CA VAL A 205 -13.31 -13.60 -17.47
C VAL A 205 -13.95 -12.29 -17.02
N ARG A 206 -14.21 -11.41 -17.96
CA ARG A 206 -14.84 -10.11 -17.74
C ARG A 206 -16.35 -10.22 -17.60
N HIS A 207 -16.90 -9.58 -16.58
CA HIS A 207 -18.35 -9.41 -16.34
C HIS A 207 -18.63 -7.93 -16.12
N SER A 208 -19.45 -7.33 -17.01
CA SER A 208 -19.85 -5.92 -16.93
C SER A 208 -21.28 -5.81 -16.43
N GLU A 209 -21.48 -5.00 -15.39
CA GLU A 209 -22.79 -4.59 -14.89
C GLU A 209 -22.95 -3.07 -15.00
N ALA A 210 -24.09 -2.53 -14.61
CA ALA A 210 -24.37 -1.10 -14.78
C ALA A 210 -23.48 -0.20 -13.89
N ASP A 211 -23.09 -0.69 -12.73
CA ASP A 211 -22.38 0.02 -11.65
C ASP A 211 -21.08 -0.66 -11.22
N CYS A 212 -20.70 -1.77 -11.85
CA CYS A 212 -19.45 -2.42 -11.60
C CYS A 212 -18.88 -3.14 -12.83
N GLU A 213 -17.56 -3.29 -12.83
CA GLU A 213 -16.81 -4.15 -13.76
C GLU A 213 -16.09 -5.20 -12.93
N ARG A 214 -16.29 -6.49 -13.26
CA ARG A 214 -15.69 -7.58 -12.49
C ARG A 214 -14.90 -8.51 -13.38
N PHE A 215 -13.71 -8.90 -12.91
CA PHE A 215 -12.81 -9.85 -13.56
C PHE A 215 -12.67 -11.07 -12.65
N ILE A 216 -13.30 -12.18 -13.02
CA ILE A 216 -13.34 -13.41 -12.24
C ILE A 216 -12.28 -14.37 -12.81
N SER A 217 -11.52 -15.05 -11.95
CA SER A 217 -10.58 -16.07 -12.39
C SER A 217 -11.26 -17.10 -13.30
N ALA A 218 -10.64 -17.39 -14.45
CA ALA A 218 -11.17 -18.31 -15.43
C ALA A 218 -11.36 -19.76 -14.90
N TRP A 219 -10.74 -20.07 -13.76
CA TRP A 219 -10.83 -21.38 -13.10
C TRP A 219 -11.79 -21.39 -11.90
N ASP A 220 -12.39 -20.25 -11.60
CA ASP A 220 -13.28 -20.11 -10.45
C ASP A 220 -14.75 -20.28 -10.86
N ASN A 221 -15.63 -20.47 -9.86
CA ASN A 221 -17.05 -20.56 -10.09
C ASN A 221 -17.67 -19.15 -10.26
N PRO A 222 -18.16 -18.77 -11.45
CA PRO A 222 -18.68 -17.43 -11.66
C PRO A 222 -19.94 -17.08 -10.83
N ASP A 223 -20.69 -18.10 -10.38
CA ASP A 223 -21.88 -17.89 -9.54
C ASP A 223 -21.53 -17.59 -8.07
N ASN A 224 -20.32 -17.94 -7.62
CA ASN A 224 -19.82 -17.65 -6.28
C ASN A 224 -18.29 -17.57 -6.32
N PRO A 225 -17.71 -16.49 -6.89
CA PRO A 225 -16.28 -16.38 -7.08
C PRO A 225 -15.54 -16.14 -5.77
N GLU A 226 -14.42 -16.84 -5.62
CA GLU A 226 -13.46 -16.64 -4.51
C GLU A 226 -12.25 -15.80 -4.96
N ILE A 227 -12.02 -15.69 -6.29
CA ILE A 227 -10.89 -14.96 -6.87
C ILE A 227 -11.40 -14.00 -7.92
N TYR A 228 -11.44 -12.71 -7.60
CA TYR A 228 -11.91 -11.68 -8.52
C TYR A 228 -11.28 -10.31 -8.22
N LEU A 229 -11.28 -9.45 -9.23
CA LEU A 229 -11.08 -8.01 -9.12
C LEU A 229 -12.38 -7.32 -9.54
N GLU A 230 -12.94 -6.47 -8.69
CA GLU A 230 -14.12 -5.69 -8.95
C GLU A 230 -13.80 -4.20 -8.93
N ILE A 231 -14.29 -3.46 -9.92
CA ILE A 231 -14.10 -2.01 -10.04
C ILE A 231 -15.47 -1.35 -9.94
N THR A 232 -15.61 -0.45 -8.98
CA THR A 232 -16.80 0.38 -8.77
C THR A 232 -16.41 1.85 -8.68
N HIS A 233 -17.40 2.75 -8.73
CA HIS A 233 -17.20 4.19 -8.52
C HIS A 233 -17.95 4.64 -7.27
N SER A 234 -17.30 5.45 -6.44
CA SER A 234 -17.88 6.11 -5.26
C SER A 234 -17.94 7.62 -5.51
N SER A 235 -19.03 8.26 -5.10
CA SER A 235 -19.16 9.72 -5.11
C SER A 235 -18.45 10.42 -3.95
N ASP A 236 -17.98 9.64 -2.95
CA ASP A 236 -17.19 10.18 -1.84
C ASP A 236 -15.74 10.33 -2.28
N ASP A 237 -15.02 11.25 -1.64
CA ASP A 237 -13.57 11.40 -1.89
C ASP A 237 -12.78 10.15 -1.45
N ALA A 238 -11.57 10.02 -2.01
CA ALA A 238 -10.73 8.85 -1.79
C ALA A 238 -10.38 8.62 -0.31
N GLU A 239 -10.14 9.66 0.47
CA GLU A 239 -9.82 9.55 1.89
C GLU A 239 -11.01 9.07 2.73
N THR A 240 -12.20 9.63 2.46
CA THR A 240 -13.44 9.21 3.12
C THR A 240 -13.77 7.75 2.79
N THR A 241 -13.65 7.39 1.51
CA THR A 241 -13.89 6.03 1.03
C THR A 241 -12.89 5.04 1.63
N ALA A 242 -11.59 5.37 1.64
CA ALA A 242 -10.55 4.54 2.24
C ALA A 242 -10.78 4.31 3.74
N ALA A 243 -11.15 5.35 4.48
CA ALA A 243 -11.44 5.25 5.91
C ALA A 243 -12.63 4.31 6.16
N SER A 244 -13.70 4.43 5.38
CA SER A 244 -14.90 3.60 5.49
C SER A 244 -14.61 2.12 5.18
N ILE A 245 -13.86 1.87 4.10
CA ILE A 245 -13.45 0.51 3.71
C ILE A 245 -12.53 -0.09 4.77
N ALA A 246 -11.54 0.65 5.25
CA ALA A 246 -10.62 0.18 6.30
C ALA A 246 -11.36 -0.16 7.60
N GLU A 247 -12.36 0.63 8.00
CA GLU A 247 -13.22 0.33 9.15
C GLU A 247 -14.00 -0.98 8.92
N THR A 248 -14.59 -1.15 7.76
CA THR A 248 -15.35 -2.36 7.40
C THR A 248 -14.45 -3.60 7.40
N LEU A 249 -13.29 -3.53 6.74
CA LEU A 249 -12.34 -4.63 6.70
C LEU A 249 -11.78 -4.97 8.07
N SER A 250 -11.53 -3.98 8.93
CA SER A 250 -10.93 -4.18 10.25
C SER A 250 -11.78 -5.03 11.22
N VAL A 251 -13.04 -5.30 10.86
CA VAL A 251 -13.91 -6.20 11.64
C VAL A 251 -13.43 -7.65 11.55
N GLN A 252 -12.83 -8.04 10.42
CA GLN A 252 -12.43 -9.43 10.16
C GLN A 252 -10.95 -9.58 9.78
N TYR A 253 -10.30 -8.50 9.31
CA TYR A 253 -8.97 -8.52 8.74
C TYR A 253 -8.01 -7.60 9.53
N ASN A 254 -6.74 -7.94 9.51
CA ASN A 254 -5.68 -6.99 9.82
C ASN A 254 -5.50 -6.09 8.60
N VAL A 255 -5.79 -4.79 8.74
CA VAL A 255 -5.77 -3.85 7.63
C VAL A 255 -4.50 -3.01 7.68
N SER A 256 -3.76 -3.03 6.59
CA SER A 256 -2.64 -2.14 6.32
C SER A 256 -3.04 -1.12 5.26
N ARG A 257 -2.45 0.09 5.30
CA ARG A 257 -2.71 1.17 4.35
C ARG A 257 -1.40 1.78 3.89
N TRP A 258 -1.29 2.01 2.59
CA TRP A 258 -0.17 2.71 1.96
C TRP A 258 -0.68 3.77 0.99
N GLU A 259 0.15 4.74 0.67
CA GLU A 259 0.03 5.55 -0.53
C GLU A 259 0.80 4.82 -1.64
N TYR A 260 0.18 4.71 -2.80
CA TYR A 260 0.72 3.97 -3.93
C TYR A 260 0.51 4.78 -5.21
N THR A 261 1.35 4.57 -6.21
CA THR A 261 1.23 5.24 -7.50
C THR A 261 1.05 4.19 -8.59
N LEU A 262 0.01 4.35 -9.38
CA LEU A 262 -0.27 3.55 -10.57
C LEU A 262 0.24 4.27 -11.81
N ASP A 263 0.85 3.56 -12.75
CA ASP A 263 1.56 4.14 -13.91
C ASP A 263 0.70 5.10 -14.72
N ARG A 264 -0.61 4.83 -14.86
CA ARG A 264 -1.52 5.62 -15.68
C ARG A 264 -2.55 6.42 -14.88
N ALA A 265 -2.91 5.96 -13.70
CA ALA A 265 -3.90 6.63 -12.84
C ALA A 265 -3.26 7.61 -11.85
N GLY A 266 -1.95 7.54 -11.62
CA GLY A 266 -1.26 8.36 -10.61
C GLY A 266 -1.47 7.89 -9.18
N ASP A 267 -1.41 8.83 -8.24
CA ASP A 267 -1.45 8.53 -6.81
C ASP A 267 -2.80 7.95 -6.38
N CYS A 268 -2.75 6.89 -5.59
CA CYS A 268 -3.90 6.22 -5.03
C CYS A 268 -3.63 5.73 -3.61
N ILE A 269 -4.68 5.30 -2.91
CA ILE A 269 -4.57 4.64 -1.61
C ILE A 269 -4.68 3.14 -1.82
N ASP A 270 -3.70 2.38 -1.32
CA ASP A 270 -3.72 0.92 -1.29
C ASP A 270 -4.05 0.41 0.12
N LEU A 271 -5.08 -0.40 0.24
CA LEU A 271 -5.45 -1.10 1.47
C LEU A 271 -5.26 -2.60 1.27
N MET A 272 -4.61 -3.24 2.23
CA MET A 272 -4.50 -4.69 2.28
C MET A 272 -5.14 -5.22 3.55
N GLY A 273 -6.13 -6.10 3.40
CA GLY A 273 -6.74 -6.84 4.49
C GLY A 273 -6.27 -8.29 4.49
N GLU A 274 -5.65 -8.74 5.57
CA GLU A 274 -5.19 -10.11 5.77
C GLU A 274 -6.02 -10.80 6.85
N LEU A 275 -6.67 -11.91 6.51
CA LEU A 275 -7.40 -12.71 7.48
C LEU A 275 -6.44 -13.64 8.20
N ASP A 276 -6.10 -13.31 9.44
CA ASP A 276 -5.35 -14.19 10.36
C ASP A 276 -6.34 -14.96 11.24
N LYS A 277 -6.51 -16.24 10.96
CA LYS A 277 -7.23 -17.16 11.86
C LYS A 277 -6.23 -17.80 12.82
N GLU A 278 -6.12 -17.26 14.03
CA GLU A 278 -5.36 -17.88 15.11
C GLU A 278 -5.62 -19.40 15.20
N GLY A 279 -4.60 -20.20 14.93
CA GLY A 279 -4.58 -21.64 15.19
C GLY A 279 -5.10 -22.57 14.10
N GLN A 280 -5.41 -22.08 12.88
CA GLN A 280 -5.65 -22.92 11.72
C GLN A 280 -4.62 -22.61 10.62
N MET A 281 -3.82 -23.60 10.23
CA MET A 281 -3.09 -23.60 8.96
C MET A 281 -4.13 -23.73 7.83
N SER A 282 -4.95 -22.73 7.59
CA SER A 282 -5.99 -22.81 6.58
C SER A 282 -6.25 -21.48 5.94
N ILE A 283 -6.14 -21.48 4.65
CA ILE A 283 -6.66 -20.56 3.63
C ILE A 283 -6.80 -19.14 4.17
N TRP A 284 -5.77 -18.37 3.99
CA TRP A 284 -5.81 -16.95 4.25
C TRP A 284 -6.54 -16.31 3.08
N GLU A 285 -7.52 -15.50 3.41
CA GLU A 285 -8.15 -14.63 2.44
C GLU A 285 -7.42 -13.29 2.47
N LEU A 286 -7.16 -12.75 1.30
CA LEU A 286 -6.51 -11.47 1.11
C LEU A 286 -7.49 -10.53 0.39
N GLN A 287 -7.55 -9.30 0.89
CA GLN A 287 -8.34 -8.21 0.32
C GLN A 287 -7.36 -7.10 -0.10
N MET A 288 -7.24 -6.86 -1.39
CA MET A 288 -6.43 -5.76 -1.94
C MET A 288 -7.37 -4.71 -2.49
N VAL A 289 -7.25 -3.47 -2.03
CA VAL A 289 -8.18 -2.41 -2.47
C VAL A 289 -7.40 -1.17 -2.87
N TYR A 290 -7.44 -0.82 -4.15
CA TYR A 290 -6.98 0.48 -4.64
C TYR A 290 -8.13 1.48 -4.64
N ILE A 291 -7.91 2.64 -4.03
CA ILE A 291 -8.84 3.77 -4.07
C ILE A 291 -8.17 4.88 -4.86
N ILE A 292 -8.67 5.13 -6.07
CA ILE A 292 -8.08 5.99 -7.08
C ILE A 292 -8.90 7.27 -7.16
N PRO A 293 -8.34 8.45 -6.85
CA PRO A 293 -9.07 9.71 -6.94
C PRO A 293 -9.58 9.99 -8.36
N ALA A 294 -10.77 10.59 -8.44
CA ALA A 294 -11.36 11.11 -9.67
C ALA A 294 -12.01 12.48 -9.40
N ASP A 295 -12.34 13.24 -10.44
CA ASP A 295 -12.91 14.59 -10.31
C ASP A 295 -14.26 14.61 -9.58
N ASP A 296 -15.03 13.55 -9.66
CA ASP A 296 -16.39 13.39 -9.08
C ASP A 296 -16.48 12.33 -8.00
N GLY A 297 -15.35 11.98 -7.37
CA GLY A 297 -15.28 10.97 -6.32
C GLY A 297 -14.03 10.13 -6.37
N CYS A 298 -14.17 8.80 -6.37
CA CYS A 298 -13.06 7.89 -6.54
C CYS A 298 -13.49 6.55 -7.13
N PHE A 299 -12.57 5.85 -7.77
CA PHE A 299 -12.72 4.45 -8.11
C PHE A 299 -12.25 3.57 -6.95
N VAL A 300 -12.96 2.47 -6.76
CA VAL A 300 -12.57 1.41 -5.83
C VAL A 300 -12.34 0.14 -6.63
N ALA A 301 -11.09 -0.28 -6.72
CA ALA A 301 -10.73 -1.56 -7.33
C ALA A 301 -10.45 -2.58 -6.21
N TRP A 302 -11.35 -3.51 -6.03
CA TRP A 302 -11.34 -4.47 -4.93
C TRP A 302 -10.96 -5.87 -5.42
N GLY A 303 -9.74 -6.32 -5.12
CA GLY A 303 -9.26 -7.68 -5.38
C GLY A 303 -9.49 -8.58 -4.18
N HIS A 304 -10.15 -9.70 -4.41
CA HIS A 304 -10.34 -10.78 -3.44
C HIS A 304 -9.64 -12.04 -3.94
N TYR A 305 -8.80 -12.66 -3.12
CA TYR A 305 -8.09 -13.88 -3.47
C TYR A 305 -7.59 -14.61 -2.22
N THR A 306 -7.22 -15.88 -2.38
CA THR A 306 -6.65 -16.71 -1.31
C THR A 306 -5.12 -16.58 -1.28
N GLN A 307 -4.49 -16.91 -0.14
CA GLN A 307 -3.04 -16.93 -0.05
C GLN A 307 -2.39 -17.86 -1.08
N GLU A 308 -3.01 -19.02 -1.34
CA GLU A 308 -2.50 -19.97 -2.34
C GLU A 308 -2.49 -19.40 -3.76
N SER A 309 -3.38 -18.43 -4.05
CA SER A 309 -3.45 -17.73 -5.33
C SER A 309 -2.75 -16.38 -5.33
N ALA A 310 -2.20 -15.93 -4.18
CA ALA A 310 -1.65 -14.59 -4.02
C ALA A 310 -0.48 -14.30 -4.96
N GLU A 311 0.45 -15.24 -5.10
CA GLU A 311 1.60 -15.09 -5.99
C GLU A 311 1.19 -14.99 -7.47
N GLY A 312 0.14 -15.73 -7.87
CA GLY A 312 -0.40 -15.68 -9.23
C GLY A 312 -1.38 -14.53 -9.44
N CYS A 313 -2.52 -14.58 -8.75
CA CYS A 313 -3.64 -13.64 -8.99
C CYS A 313 -3.36 -12.25 -8.44
N GLY A 314 -2.75 -12.12 -7.26
CA GLY A 314 -2.41 -10.82 -6.66
C GLY A 314 -1.45 -10.02 -7.54
N ALA A 315 -0.40 -10.66 -8.07
CA ALA A 315 0.54 -10.01 -8.99
C ALA A 315 -0.14 -9.61 -10.32
N ARG A 316 -1.04 -10.46 -10.86
CA ARG A 316 -1.80 -10.16 -12.08
C ARG A 316 -2.78 -9.01 -11.87
N PHE A 317 -3.51 -8.97 -10.74
CA PHE A 317 -4.37 -7.83 -10.41
C PHE A 317 -3.58 -6.54 -10.33
N ARG A 318 -2.42 -6.54 -9.69
CA ARG A 318 -1.53 -5.38 -9.65
C ARG A 318 -1.11 -4.97 -11.06
N GLY A 319 -0.69 -5.91 -11.91
CA GLY A 319 -0.35 -5.64 -13.31
C GLY A 319 -1.51 -5.05 -14.10
N MET A 320 -2.74 -5.53 -13.90
CA MET A 320 -3.94 -4.95 -14.49
C MET A 320 -4.16 -3.52 -14.00
N MET A 321 -4.01 -3.25 -12.69
CA MET A 321 -4.18 -1.91 -12.12
C MET A 321 -3.15 -0.90 -12.62
N HIS A 322 -1.92 -1.30 -12.93
CA HIS A 322 -0.93 -0.41 -13.56
C HIS A 322 -1.35 0.09 -14.96
N THR A 323 -2.27 -0.61 -15.63
CA THR A 323 -2.84 -0.19 -16.90
C THR A 323 -4.10 0.67 -16.76
N PHE A 324 -4.63 0.84 -15.54
CA PHE A 324 -5.85 1.58 -15.26
C PHE A 324 -5.67 3.08 -15.47
N ALA A 325 -6.63 3.73 -16.13
CA ALA A 325 -6.68 5.18 -16.27
C ALA A 325 -8.10 5.70 -16.13
N VAL A 326 -8.26 6.85 -15.48
CA VAL A 326 -9.51 7.61 -15.41
C VAL A 326 -9.71 8.35 -16.74
N LEU A 327 -10.96 8.40 -17.26
CA LEU A 327 -11.32 9.02 -18.55
C LEU A 327 -11.67 10.50 -18.41
#